data_e3ab23241afbdc97b57268ea7ee59291
#
_entry.id   e3ab23241afbdc97b57268ea7ee59291
#
_cell.length_a   1.000
_cell.length_b   1.000
_cell.length_c   1.000
_cell.angle_alpha   90.00
_cell.angle_beta   90.00
_cell.angle_gamma   90.00
#
_symmetry.space_group_name_H-M   'P 1'
#
loop_
_entity.id
_entity.type
_entity.pdbx_description
1 polymer ?
#
loop_
_entity_poly.entity_id
_entity_poly.type
_entity_poly.pdbx_seq_one_letter_code
_entity_poly.pdbx_strand_id
1 'polypeptide(L)'
;MIRLIVGVVVGLSVLVTTALAADPLEIGIGYISRAGVKPTLSLVEQPAENDGVAGARLAIEDNNTTGKFLNQHFTLDEVRLRQGDDAAKAAVALADRNGFIIADLPADALLKAADAVRDRGTVLLNAGAIDDRLREEDCRANVIHVAPTRSMLADGLAQYLVWKQWKRWMMVVGSHEQDKLYAGALRRAATRFGAKIVQERIFEDTGGARRTDSGVTLIQRQMPVFTQQAPAYDVLVAADENEVFASYLPYRTWDPRPVAGSAGLVPKSWDAAQDQWGAVQMQNRFLKLNSRRMTALDMQAWTAARMIGEAVSRVNSGDHKTVLDFLKGPDFSIAAFKGQRLTLRAWNLQLRQPILLVDGRMVVSVSPQEGFLHQVSELDTLGADRPETRCKLP
;
A
#
# COMPACT_ATOMS: atom_id res chain seq x y z
N MET A 1 -90.31 -26.62 19.69
CA MET A 1 -89.54 -26.19 18.51
C MET A 1 -88.12 -25.85 18.95
N ILE A 2 -87.18 -26.77 18.81
CA ILE A 2 -85.80 -26.64 19.18
C ILE A 2 -85.00 -26.46 17.88
N ARG A 3 -84.35 -25.30 17.65
CA ARG A 3 -83.50 -25.10 16.52
C ARG A 3 -82.03 -25.47 16.88
N LEU A 4 -81.54 -26.48 16.20
CA LEU A 4 -80.16 -26.91 16.26
C LEU A 4 -79.32 -25.93 15.39
N ILE A 5 -78.34 -25.30 16.00
CA ILE A 5 -77.33 -24.51 15.26
C ILE A 5 -76.10 -25.41 15.12
N VAL A 6 -75.77 -25.78 13.87
CA VAL A 6 -74.55 -26.51 13.55
C VAL A 6 -73.49 -25.46 13.23
N GLY A 7 -72.46 -25.33 14.10
CA GLY A 7 -71.31 -24.48 13.87
C GLY A 7 -70.27 -25.23 13.03
N VAL A 8 -69.95 -24.70 11.85
CA VAL A 8 -68.82 -25.15 11.01
C VAL A 8 -67.59 -24.48 11.50
N VAL A 9 -66.64 -25.23 12.07
CA VAL A 9 -65.27 -24.76 12.39
C VAL A 9 -64.41 -24.98 11.18
N VAL A 10 -64.07 -23.89 10.44
CA VAL A 10 -63.05 -23.91 9.36
C VAL A 10 -61.70 -23.81 10.02
N GLY A 11 -60.96 -24.93 10.08
CA GLY A 11 -59.56 -24.94 10.53
C GLY A 11 -58.64 -24.33 9.48
N LEU A 12 -58.13 -23.15 9.77
CA LEU A 12 -57.10 -22.50 8.93
C LEU A 12 -55.75 -23.14 9.25
N SER A 13 -55.29 -24.08 8.41
CA SER A 13 -53.97 -24.69 8.50
C SER A 13 -52.95 -23.69 7.95
N VAL A 14 -52.23 -22.96 8.84
CA VAL A 14 -51.08 -22.13 8.47
C VAL A 14 -49.91 -23.08 8.15
N LEU A 15 -49.61 -23.25 6.87
CA LEU A 15 -48.37 -23.87 6.41
C LEU A 15 -47.22 -22.92 6.75
N VAL A 16 -46.54 -23.16 7.87
CA VAL A 16 -45.25 -22.54 8.17
C VAL A 16 -44.21 -23.18 7.25
N THR A 17 -43.98 -22.58 6.09
CA THR A 17 -42.79 -22.90 5.29
C THR A 17 -41.58 -22.39 6.06
N THR A 18 -40.81 -23.28 6.67
CA THR A 18 -39.47 -22.98 7.15
C THR A 18 -38.65 -22.60 5.92
N ALA A 19 -38.41 -21.33 5.74
CA ALA A 19 -37.39 -20.87 4.79
C ALA A 19 -36.06 -21.47 5.28
N LEU A 20 -35.53 -22.46 4.59
CA LEU A 20 -34.16 -22.91 4.76
C LEU A 20 -33.31 -21.68 4.44
N ALA A 21 -32.62 -21.15 5.44
CA ALA A 21 -31.62 -20.12 5.19
C ALA A 21 -30.60 -20.71 4.19
N ALA A 22 -30.40 -20.06 3.07
CA ALA A 22 -29.35 -20.46 2.13
C ALA A 22 -28.02 -20.47 2.85
N ASP A 23 -27.16 -21.44 2.54
CA ASP A 23 -25.80 -21.47 3.09
C ASP A 23 -25.07 -20.16 2.77
N PRO A 24 -24.25 -19.66 3.70
CA PRO A 24 -23.51 -18.42 3.47
C PRO A 24 -22.54 -18.58 2.29
N LEU A 25 -22.36 -17.50 1.54
CA LEU A 25 -21.33 -17.42 0.52
C LEU A 25 -19.96 -17.34 1.21
N GLU A 26 -19.20 -18.43 1.14
CA GLU A 26 -17.85 -18.50 1.73
C GLU A 26 -16.80 -17.89 0.80
N ILE A 27 -16.02 -16.93 1.30
CA ILE A 27 -14.97 -16.25 0.55
C ILE A 27 -13.62 -16.42 1.27
N GLY A 28 -12.78 -17.32 0.74
CA GLY A 28 -11.40 -17.49 1.20
C GLY A 28 -10.46 -16.45 0.60
N ILE A 29 -9.67 -15.82 1.46
CA ILE A 29 -8.61 -14.88 1.09
C ILE A 29 -7.29 -15.42 1.63
N GLY A 30 -6.30 -15.64 0.77
CA GLY A 30 -4.94 -15.97 1.16
C GLY A 30 -4.16 -14.71 1.53
N TYR A 31 -3.27 -14.81 2.50
CA TYR A 31 -2.24 -13.80 2.77
C TYR A 31 -0.88 -14.46 2.72
N ILE A 32 -0.01 -14.00 1.82
CA ILE A 32 1.35 -14.50 1.69
C ILE A 32 2.34 -13.38 1.96
N SER A 33 3.27 -13.61 2.89
CA SER A 33 4.33 -12.66 3.21
C SER A 33 5.69 -13.35 3.27
N ARG A 34 6.74 -12.57 3.09
CA ARG A 34 8.11 -13.05 3.30
C ARG A 34 8.73 -12.37 4.51
N ALA A 35 9.12 -13.17 5.49
CA ALA A 35 9.90 -12.68 6.62
C ALA A 35 11.21 -12.06 6.09
N GLY A 36 11.33 -10.75 6.21
CA GLY A 36 12.54 -10.00 5.86
C GLY A 36 13.16 -9.39 7.10
N VAL A 37 14.49 -9.35 7.16
CA VAL A 37 15.19 -8.47 8.08
C VAL A 37 15.13 -7.08 7.43
N LYS A 38 14.20 -6.23 7.85
CA LYS A 38 14.23 -4.82 7.47
C LYS A 38 15.34 -4.17 8.29
N PRO A 39 16.42 -3.69 7.68
CA PRO A 39 17.41 -2.93 8.42
C PRO A 39 16.73 -1.68 8.98
N THR A 40 16.95 -1.39 10.26
CA THR A 40 16.47 -0.17 10.88
C THR A 40 17.53 0.40 11.78
N LEU A 41 17.64 1.72 11.82
CA LEU A 41 18.53 2.44 12.74
C LEU A 41 17.99 2.44 14.18
N SER A 42 16.69 2.26 14.36
CA SER A 42 16.06 2.30 15.68
C SER A 42 16.14 0.94 16.39
N LEU A 43 16.58 0.94 17.63
CA LEU A 43 16.45 -0.22 18.53
C LEU A 43 15.07 -0.28 19.17
N VAL A 44 14.35 0.84 19.17
CA VAL A 44 13.04 1.00 19.81
C VAL A 44 11.92 0.70 18.81
N GLU A 45 12.07 1.17 17.59
CA GLU A 45 11.09 1.00 16.51
C GLU A 45 11.45 -0.19 15.62
N GLN A 46 11.36 -1.39 16.18
CA GLN A 46 11.55 -2.61 15.39
C GLN A 46 10.30 -2.89 14.55
N PRO A 47 10.46 -3.38 13.31
CA PRO A 47 9.33 -3.84 12.51
C PRO A 47 8.54 -4.92 13.26
N ALA A 48 7.22 -4.78 13.30
CA ALA A 48 6.37 -5.73 13.98
C ALA A 48 6.33 -7.07 13.22
N GLU A 49 6.29 -8.19 13.95
CA GLU A 49 6.21 -9.52 13.33
C GLU A 49 4.92 -9.72 12.53
N ASN A 50 3.83 -9.06 12.95
CA ASN A 50 2.52 -9.10 12.30
C ASN A 50 2.27 -7.90 11.37
N ASP A 51 3.33 -7.21 10.92
CA ASP A 51 3.20 -6.10 9.98
C ASP A 51 2.52 -6.57 8.67
N GLY A 52 1.54 -5.81 8.22
CA GLY A 52 0.69 -6.12 7.07
C GLY A 52 -0.45 -7.09 7.38
N VAL A 53 -0.17 -8.28 7.89
CA VAL A 53 -1.21 -9.28 8.15
C VAL A 53 -2.23 -8.81 9.20
N ALA A 54 -1.81 -7.99 10.17
CA ALA A 54 -2.72 -7.39 11.14
C ALA A 54 -3.77 -6.48 10.47
N GLY A 55 -3.38 -5.76 9.42
CA GLY A 55 -4.30 -4.97 8.60
C GLY A 55 -5.31 -5.86 7.86
N ALA A 56 -4.86 -6.95 7.25
CA ALA A 56 -5.74 -7.91 6.58
C ALA A 56 -6.75 -8.53 7.56
N ARG A 57 -6.32 -8.96 8.75
CA ARG A 57 -7.21 -9.51 9.80
C ARG A 57 -8.30 -8.52 10.19
N LEU A 58 -7.95 -7.25 10.42
CA LEU A 58 -8.94 -6.21 10.74
C LEU A 58 -9.94 -6.02 9.60
N ALA A 59 -9.50 -6.10 8.34
CA ALA A 59 -10.39 -5.99 7.18
C ALA A 59 -11.35 -7.20 7.06
N ILE A 60 -10.92 -8.40 7.42
CA ILE A 60 -11.81 -9.58 7.49
C ILE A 60 -12.91 -9.37 8.54
N GLU A 61 -12.58 -8.83 9.71
CA GLU A 61 -13.59 -8.46 10.71
C GLU A 61 -14.59 -7.45 10.16
N ASP A 62 -14.08 -6.41 9.44
CA ASP A 62 -14.92 -5.40 8.80
C ASP A 62 -15.82 -6.00 7.71
N ASN A 63 -15.29 -6.88 6.86
CA ASN A 63 -16.05 -7.58 5.82
C ASN A 63 -17.14 -8.45 6.44
N ASN A 64 -16.82 -9.22 7.48
CA ASN A 64 -17.79 -10.07 8.19
C ASN A 64 -18.84 -9.26 8.93
N THR A 65 -18.56 -8.04 9.37
CA THR A 65 -19.58 -7.17 9.96
C THR A 65 -20.69 -6.84 8.94
N THR A 66 -20.35 -6.53 7.70
CA THR A 66 -21.31 -6.32 6.61
C THR A 66 -21.85 -7.65 6.09
N GLY A 67 -21.00 -8.66 5.98
CA GLY A 67 -21.31 -9.99 5.46
C GLY A 67 -22.45 -10.69 6.21
N LYS A 68 -22.56 -10.49 7.52
CA LYS A 68 -23.69 -11.02 8.33
C LYS A 68 -25.07 -10.64 7.80
N PHE A 69 -25.20 -9.46 7.19
CA PHE A 69 -26.47 -8.99 6.62
C PHE A 69 -26.67 -9.46 5.17
N LEU A 70 -25.59 -9.85 4.49
CA LEU A 70 -25.59 -10.26 3.09
C LEU A 70 -25.44 -11.79 2.93
N ASN A 71 -25.46 -12.54 4.03
CA ASN A 71 -25.18 -13.98 4.08
C ASN A 71 -23.83 -14.32 3.41
N GLN A 72 -22.77 -13.54 3.73
CA GLN A 72 -21.41 -13.69 3.25
C GLN A 72 -20.46 -13.89 4.43
N HIS A 73 -19.49 -14.79 4.28
CA HIS A 73 -18.49 -15.07 5.29
C HIS A 73 -17.10 -15.08 4.68
N PHE A 74 -16.19 -14.29 5.27
CA PHE A 74 -14.83 -14.11 4.81
C PHE A 74 -13.84 -14.76 5.78
N THR A 75 -12.88 -15.50 5.23
CA THR A 75 -11.82 -16.15 5.98
C THR A 75 -10.43 -15.71 5.47
N LEU A 76 -9.41 -15.83 6.32
CA LEU A 76 -8.03 -15.49 5.99
C LEU A 76 -7.11 -16.69 6.22
N ASP A 77 -6.47 -17.17 5.15
CA ASP A 77 -5.43 -18.19 5.19
C ASP A 77 -4.04 -17.54 5.12
N GLU A 78 -3.25 -17.69 6.16
CA GLU A 78 -1.97 -16.99 6.29
C GLU A 78 -0.77 -17.90 6.03
N VAL A 79 0.16 -17.44 5.21
CA VAL A 79 1.45 -18.09 4.94
C VAL A 79 2.58 -17.08 5.09
N ARG A 80 3.51 -17.35 6.01
CA ARG A 80 4.72 -16.55 6.19
C ARG A 80 5.94 -17.34 5.71
N LEU A 81 6.50 -16.95 4.59
CA LEU A 81 7.68 -17.56 3.99
C LEU A 81 8.95 -17.15 4.74
N ARG A 82 9.85 -18.10 4.90
CA ARG A 82 11.24 -17.85 5.35
C ARG A 82 12.11 -17.44 4.15
N GLN A 83 13.33 -17.00 4.45
CA GLN A 83 14.32 -16.79 3.40
C GLN A 83 14.63 -18.11 2.70
N GLY A 84 14.52 -18.15 1.36
CA GLY A 84 14.73 -19.36 0.56
C GLY A 84 13.46 -20.16 0.22
N ASP A 85 12.33 -19.94 0.92
CA ASP A 85 11.09 -20.62 0.59
C ASP A 85 10.58 -20.21 -0.80
N ASP A 86 9.95 -21.14 -1.50
CA ASP A 86 9.41 -20.93 -2.85
C ASP A 86 8.03 -20.25 -2.79
N ALA A 87 7.98 -18.98 -3.21
CA ALA A 87 6.76 -18.21 -3.25
C ALA A 87 5.73 -18.75 -4.26
N ALA A 88 6.17 -19.30 -5.39
CA ALA A 88 5.30 -19.89 -6.39
C ALA A 88 4.57 -21.12 -5.84
N LYS A 89 5.30 -22.03 -5.19
CA LYS A 89 4.72 -23.22 -4.56
C LYS A 89 3.72 -22.85 -3.46
N ALA A 90 4.04 -21.86 -2.64
CA ALA A 90 3.16 -21.41 -1.57
C ALA A 90 1.89 -20.71 -2.12
N ALA A 91 2.02 -19.92 -3.18
CA ALA A 91 0.88 -19.30 -3.85
C ALA A 91 -0.05 -20.35 -4.46
N VAL A 92 0.48 -21.40 -5.09
CA VAL A 92 -0.31 -22.53 -5.62
C VAL A 92 -1.09 -23.22 -4.51
N ALA A 93 -0.45 -23.51 -3.36
CA ALA A 93 -1.13 -24.15 -2.23
C ALA A 93 -2.23 -23.28 -1.62
N LEU A 94 -2.04 -21.95 -1.59
CA LEU A 94 -3.10 -21.01 -1.18
C LEU A 94 -4.23 -20.96 -2.21
N ALA A 95 -3.91 -20.97 -3.50
CA ALA A 95 -4.88 -20.90 -4.58
C ALA A 95 -5.79 -22.14 -4.68
N ASP A 96 -5.43 -23.25 -4.06
CA ASP A 96 -6.30 -24.45 -3.97
C ASP A 96 -7.58 -24.17 -3.15
N ARG A 97 -7.55 -23.17 -2.27
CA ARG A 97 -8.68 -22.83 -1.36
C ARG A 97 -9.15 -21.39 -1.49
N ASN A 98 -8.37 -20.53 -2.13
CA ASN A 98 -8.60 -19.09 -2.13
C ASN A 98 -8.56 -18.54 -3.55
N GLY A 99 -9.61 -17.86 -3.99
CA GLY A 99 -9.63 -17.15 -5.28
C GLY A 99 -8.82 -15.86 -5.29
N PHE A 100 -8.49 -15.34 -4.11
CA PHE A 100 -7.77 -14.08 -3.90
C PHE A 100 -6.59 -14.28 -2.97
N ILE A 101 -5.45 -13.67 -3.28
CA ILE A 101 -4.26 -13.72 -2.43
C ILE A 101 -3.70 -12.30 -2.26
N ILE A 102 -3.63 -11.82 -1.02
CA ILE A 102 -2.92 -10.60 -0.66
C ILE A 102 -1.45 -10.93 -0.52
N ALA A 103 -0.59 -10.23 -1.26
CA ALA A 103 0.83 -10.53 -1.33
C ALA A 103 1.69 -9.38 -0.78
N ASP A 104 2.42 -9.66 0.30
CA ASP A 104 3.53 -8.87 0.82
C ASP A 104 4.84 -9.58 0.48
N LEU A 105 5.26 -9.46 -0.76
CA LEU A 105 6.41 -10.13 -1.33
C LEU A 105 7.31 -9.13 -2.07
N PRO A 106 8.64 -9.35 -2.11
CA PRO A 106 9.51 -8.66 -3.06
C PRO A 106 9.08 -8.89 -4.51
N ALA A 107 9.40 -7.94 -5.40
CA ALA A 107 8.93 -7.92 -6.78
C ALA A 107 9.11 -9.25 -7.53
N ASP A 108 10.31 -9.85 -7.48
CA ASP A 108 10.59 -11.11 -8.18
C ASP A 108 9.78 -12.30 -7.62
N ALA A 109 9.58 -12.33 -6.31
CA ALA A 109 8.78 -13.36 -5.67
C ALA A 109 7.28 -13.18 -6.00
N LEU A 110 6.80 -11.94 -6.06
CA LEU A 110 5.44 -11.62 -6.49
C LEU A 110 5.18 -12.07 -7.94
N LEU A 111 6.11 -11.80 -8.86
CA LEU A 111 6.00 -12.23 -10.25
C LEU A 111 5.94 -13.76 -10.37
N LYS A 112 6.84 -14.49 -9.67
CA LYS A 112 6.82 -15.94 -9.65
C LYS A 112 5.50 -16.50 -9.08
N ALA A 113 4.99 -15.90 -8.01
CA ALA A 113 3.70 -16.29 -7.43
C ALA A 113 2.55 -16.03 -8.42
N ALA A 114 2.52 -14.84 -9.05
CA ALA A 114 1.48 -14.47 -10.01
C ALA A 114 1.46 -15.37 -11.23
N ASP A 115 2.63 -15.67 -11.79
CA ASP A 115 2.77 -16.55 -12.95
C ASP A 115 2.33 -17.99 -12.63
N ALA A 116 2.64 -18.49 -11.42
CA ALA A 116 2.30 -19.86 -11.01
C ALA A 116 0.78 -20.10 -10.82
N VAL A 117 0.01 -19.06 -10.54
CA VAL A 117 -1.45 -19.18 -10.30
C VAL A 117 -2.31 -18.55 -11.42
N ARG A 118 -1.69 -18.07 -12.50
CA ARG A 118 -2.38 -17.38 -13.60
C ARG A 118 -3.48 -18.25 -14.21
N ASP A 119 -3.17 -19.48 -14.53
CA ASP A 119 -4.08 -20.41 -15.23
C ASP A 119 -5.21 -20.92 -14.31
N ARG A 120 -5.10 -20.67 -13.01
CA ARG A 120 -6.16 -20.93 -12.03
C ARG A 120 -7.17 -19.79 -11.92
N GLY A 121 -6.88 -18.65 -12.57
CA GLY A 121 -7.66 -17.42 -12.46
C GLY A 121 -7.54 -16.72 -11.11
N THR A 122 -6.64 -17.15 -10.22
CA THR A 122 -6.42 -16.54 -8.91
C THR A 122 -5.89 -15.12 -9.07
N VAL A 123 -6.49 -14.18 -8.33
CA VAL A 123 -6.14 -12.75 -8.35
C VAL A 123 -5.21 -12.45 -7.17
N LEU A 124 -4.05 -11.88 -7.46
CA LEU A 124 -3.14 -11.37 -6.44
C LEU A 124 -3.38 -9.87 -6.21
N LEU A 125 -3.37 -9.45 -4.95
CA LEU A 125 -3.40 -8.05 -4.55
C LEU A 125 -2.05 -7.69 -3.91
N ASN A 126 -1.21 -6.98 -4.65
CA ASN A 126 0.11 -6.57 -4.19
C ASN A 126 -0.02 -5.48 -3.12
N ALA A 127 0.31 -5.82 -1.88
CA ALA A 127 0.33 -4.90 -0.75
C ALA A 127 1.73 -4.42 -0.36
N GLY A 128 2.82 -5.08 -0.80
CA GLY A 128 4.18 -4.79 -0.34
C GLY A 128 5.10 -4.17 -1.39
N ALA A 129 5.15 -4.72 -2.61
CA ALA A 129 6.14 -4.30 -3.61
C ALA A 129 5.80 -2.94 -4.26
N ILE A 130 6.75 -2.00 -4.17
CA ILE A 130 6.63 -0.62 -4.68
C ILE A 130 7.39 -0.40 -6.00
N ASP A 131 7.90 -1.47 -6.61
CA ASP A 131 8.72 -1.42 -7.84
C ASP A 131 7.87 -0.98 -9.03
N ASP A 132 8.33 0.06 -9.74
CA ASP A 132 7.63 0.62 -10.89
C ASP A 132 7.46 -0.39 -12.02
N ARG A 133 8.47 -1.26 -12.28
CA ARG A 133 8.43 -2.26 -13.34
C ARG A 133 7.23 -3.21 -13.28
N LEU A 134 6.70 -3.47 -12.08
CA LEU A 134 5.51 -4.31 -11.89
C LEU A 134 4.23 -3.71 -12.49
N ARG A 135 4.20 -2.39 -12.74
CA ARG A 135 3.10 -1.65 -13.38
C ARG A 135 3.45 -1.22 -14.80
N GLU A 136 4.64 -1.61 -15.25
CA GLU A 136 5.21 -1.30 -16.55
C GLU A 136 5.51 -2.60 -17.31
N GLU A 137 6.77 -2.85 -17.68
CA GLU A 137 7.19 -4.00 -18.49
C GLU A 137 6.86 -5.37 -17.91
N ASP A 138 6.81 -5.48 -16.57
CA ASP A 138 6.54 -6.75 -15.85
C ASP A 138 5.09 -6.87 -15.38
N CYS A 139 4.15 -6.08 -15.92
CA CYS A 139 2.77 -6.11 -15.46
C CYS A 139 2.08 -7.47 -15.77
N ARG A 140 1.14 -7.84 -14.89
CA ARG A 140 0.37 -9.09 -14.98
C ARG A 140 -1.12 -8.81 -14.83
N ALA A 141 -1.95 -9.41 -15.69
CA ALA A 141 -3.39 -9.21 -15.71
C ALA A 141 -4.12 -9.74 -14.44
N ASN A 142 -3.48 -10.65 -13.73
CA ASN A 142 -3.98 -11.21 -12.48
C ASN A 142 -3.37 -10.57 -11.23
N VAL A 143 -2.70 -9.40 -11.35
CA VAL A 143 -2.13 -8.67 -10.21
C VAL A 143 -2.72 -7.27 -10.11
N ILE A 144 -3.45 -7.00 -9.05
CA ILE A 144 -3.91 -5.67 -8.65
C ILE A 144 -2.88 -5.07 -7.70
N HIS A 145 -2.52 -3.81 -7.89
CA HIS A 145 -1.52 -3.14 -7.09
C HIS A 145 -2.16 -2.15 -6.11
N VAL A 146 -2.13 -2.47 -4.81
CA VAL A 146 -2.60 -1.61 -3.72
C VAL A 146 -1.48 -0.73 -3.19
N ALA A 147 -0.27 -1.28 -3.07
CA ALA A 147 0.93 -0.51 -2.76
C ALA A 147 1.18 0.55 -3.84
N PRO A 148 1.53 1.82 -3.49
CA PRO A 148 1.96 2.80 -4.48
C PRO A 148 3.30 2.40 -5.09
N THR A 149 3.67 3.02 -6.21
CA THR A 149 5.02 2.87 -6.77
C THR A 149 5.98 3.88 -6.17
N ARG A 150 7.31 3.64 -6.34
CA ARG A 150 8.33 4.65 -6.04
C ARG A 150 8.07 5.94 -6.81
N SER A 151 7.68 5.84 -8.08
CA SER A 151 7.31 7.01 -8.89
C SER A 151 6.11 7.76 -8.32
N MET A 152 5.08 7.09 -7.81
CA MET A 152 3.95 7.77 -7.15
C MET A 152 4.39 8.53 -5.90
N LEU A 153 5.24 7.92 -5.07
CA LEU A 153 5.79 8.54 -3.86
C LEU A 153 6.65 9.76 -4.21
N ALA A 154 7.56 9.59 -5.18
CA ALA A 154 8.44 10.67 -5.65
C ALA A 154 7.66 11.83 -6.28
N ASP A 155 6.65 11.54 -7.11
CA ASP A 155 5.80 12.55 -7.74
C ASP A 155 5.01 13.34 -6.69
N GLY A 156 4.42 12.64 -5.68
CA GLY A 156 3.71 13.30 -4.60
C GLY A 156 4.59 14.27 -3.80
N LEU A 157 5.84 13.86 -3.54
CA LEU A 157 6.83 14.71 -2.89
C LEU A 157 7.23 15.89 -3.79
N ALA A 158 7.56 15.62 -5.04
CA ALA A 158 8.03 16.62 -6.00
C ALA A 158 7.01 17.74 -6.23
N GLN A 159 5.72 17.39 -6.37
CA GLN A 159 4.64 18.39 -6.49
C GLN A 159 4.66 19.37 -5.32
N TYR A 160 4.77 18.87 -4.09
CA TYR A 160 4.82 19.73 -2.91
C TYR A 160 6.07 20.62 -2.88
N LEU A 161 7.25 20.04 -3.15
CA LEU A 161 8.50 20.82 -3.14
C LEU A 161 8.48 21.94 -4.18
N VAL A 162 7.95 21.66 -5.38
CA VAL A 162 7.83 22.65 -6.45
C VAL A 162 6.76 23.69 -6.12
N TRP A 163 5.62 23.28 -5.54
CA TRP A 163 4.58 24.20 -5.05
C TRP A 163 5.12 25.16 -4.01
N LYS A 164 6.00 24.69 -3.11
CA LYS A 164 6.74 25.53 -2.13
C LYS A 164 7.84 26.38 -2.77
N GLN A 165 8.06 26.30 -4.10
CA GLN A 165 9.16 26.93 -4.82
C GLN A 165 10.56 26.42 -4.42
N TRP A 166 10.66 25.24 -3.80
CA TRP A 166 11.92 24.56 -3.52
C TRP A 166 12.34 23.75 -4.74
N LYS A 167 12.80 24.43 -5.77
CA LYS A 167 13.07 23.86 -7.09
C LYS A 167 14.50 23.39 -7.30
N ARG A 168 15.45 23.82 -6.45
CA ARG A 168 16.87 23.42 -6.55
C ARG A 168 17.14 22.36 -5.49
N TRP A 169 17.41 21.15 -5.93
CA TRP A 169 17.60 20.02 -5.06
C TRP A 169 19.06 19.61 -4.98
N MET A 170 19.59 19.45 -3.77
CA MET A 170 20.77 18.63 -3.51
C MET A 170 20.28 17.21 -3.22
N MET A 171 20.70 16.22 -4.01
CA MET A 171 20.28 14.84 -3.82
C MET A 171 21.40 14.01 -3.20
N VAL A 172 21.09 13.24 -2.15
CA VAL A 172 21.97 12.26 -1.53
C VAL A 172 21.37 10.88 -1.70
N VAL A 173 22.13 9.97 -2.30
CA VAL A 173 21.69 8.64 -2.69
C VAL A 173 22.51 7.59 -1.94
N GLY A 174 21.87 6.59 -1.35
CA GLY A 174 22.56 5.43 -0.81
C GLY A 174 23.14 4.51 -1.89
N SER A 175 24.00 3.60 -1.47
CA SER A 175 24.73 2.73 -2.40
C SER A 175 23.99 1.44 -2.76
N HIS A 176 22.92 1.12 -2.06
CA HIS A 176 22.13 -0.10 -2.30
C HIS A 176 21.18 0.03 -3.51
N GLU A 177 20.75 -1.08 -4.06
CA GLU A 177 19.94 -1.11 -5.28
C GLU A 177 18.59 -0.38 -5.10
N GLN A 178 17.91 -0.58 -3.97
CA GLN A 178 16.64 0.09 -3.66
C GLN A 178 16.79 1.61 -3.60
N ASP A 179 17.91 2.09 -3.04
CA ASP A 179 18.24 3.53 -2.98
C ASP A 179 18.38 4.12 -4.38
N LYS A 180 19.05 3.38 -5.28
CA LYS A 180 19.23 3.78 -6.70
C LYS A 180 17.91 3.81 -7.45
N LEU A 181 17.03 2.84 -7.21
CA LEU A 181 15.68 2.80 -7.79
C LEU A 181 14.84 4.00 -7.33
N TYR A 182 14.87 4.33 -6.05
CA TYR A 182 14.18 5.50 -5.53
C TYR A 182 14.79 6.80 -6.05
N ALA A 183 16.12 6.90 -6.13
CA ALA A 183 16.79 8.03 -6.76
C ALA A 183 16.38 8.20 -8.23
N GLY A 184 16.21 7.11 -8.97
CA GLY A 184 15.67 7.12 -10.34
C GLY A 184 14.27 7.73 -10.41
N ALA A 185 13.38 7.34 -9.50
CA ALA A 185 12.05 7.93 -9.40
C ALA A 185 12.08 9.42 -9.05
N LEU A 186 12.96 9.84 -8.13
CA LEU A 186 13.14 11.25 -7.75
C LEU A 186 13.70 12.10 -8.92
N ARG A 187 14.64 11.57 -9.71
CA ARG A 187 15.16 12.27 -10.92
C ARG A 187 14.06 12.45 -11.96
N ARG A 188 13.27 11.39 -12.19
CA ARG A 188 12.09 11.46 -13.08
C ARG A 188 11.11 12.52 -12.58
N ALA A 189 10.77 12.53 -11.31
CA ALA A 189 9.85 13.48 -10.71
C ALA A 189 10.39 14.93 -10.79
N ALA A 190 11.68 15.13 -10.51
CA ALA A 190 12.31 16.44 -10.66
C ALA A 190 12.15 16.98 -12.08
N THR A 191 12.44 16.17 -13.10
CA THR A 191 12.29 16.55 -14.51
C THR A 191 10.83 16.84 -14.85
N ARG A 192 9.92 15.96 -14.43
CA ARG A 192 8.48 16.05 -14.72
C ARG A 192 7.85 17.34 -14.17
N PHE A 193 8.21 17.74 -12.96
CA PHE A 193 7.62 18.89 -12.28
C PHE A 193 8.48 20.16 -12.32
N GLY A 194 9.59 20.16 -13.07
CA GLY A 194 10.41 21.36 -13.30
C GLY A 194 11.30 21.75 -12.13
N ALA A 195 11.72 20.77 -11.32
CA ALA A 195 12.82 20.95 -10.37
C ALA A 195 14.17 20.63 -11.01
N LYS A 196 15.25 21.14 -10.42
CA LYS A 196 16.63 20.93 -10.88
C LYS A 196 17.46 20.29 -9.78
N ILE A 197 18.04 19.14 -10.04
CA ILE A 197 19.06 18.54 -9.18
C ILE A 197 20.36 19.32 -9.47
N VAL A 198 20.79 20.15 -8.51
CA VAL A 198 21.97 21.00 -8.66
C VAL A 198 23.24 20.25 -8.30
N GLN A 199 23.12 19.23 -7.45
CA GLN A 199 24.20 18.31 -7.12
C GLN A 199 23.61 16.98 -6.68
N GLU A 200 24.30 15.89 -7.01
CA GLU A 200 24.03 14.55 -6.53
C GLU A 200 25.30 13.97 -5.90
N ARG A 201 25.16 13.31 -4.75
CA ARG A 201 26.25 12.61 -4.05
C ARG A 201 25.80 11.23 -3.64
N ILE A 202 26.70 10.26 -3.79
CA ILE A 202 26.47 8.89 -3.35
C ILE A 202 27.11 8.71 -1.98
N PHE A 203 26.34 8.23 -1.00
CA PHE A 203 26.84 7.85 0.30
C PHE A 203 27.07 6.33 0.31
N GLU A 204 28.35 5.93 0.36
CA GLU A 204 28.73 4.53 0.36
C GLU A 204 28.48 3.89 1.74
N ASP A 205 27.70 2.82 1.78
CA ASP A 205 27.57 1.98 2.97
C ASP A 205 28.77 1.04 3.05
N THR A 206 29.72 1.37 3.91
CA THR A 206 30.93 0.58 4.11
C THR A 206 30.73 -0.58 5.10
N GLY A 207 29.48 -0.86 5.50
CA GLY A 207 29.16 -1.96 6.44
C GLY A 207 29.61 -1.70 7.87
N GLY A 208 30.02 -0.47 8.22
CA GLY A 208 30.41 -0.08 9.56
C GLY A 208 29.26 -0.11 10.56
N ALA A 209 29.58 -0.01 11.85
CA ALA A 209 28.58 -0.01 12.90
C ALA A 209 27.65 1.19 12.77
N ARG A 210 26.44 0.96 12.38
CA ARG A 210 25.39 1.99 12.29
C ARG A 210 25.04 2.59 13.67
N ARG A 211 25.34 1.88 14.77
CA ARG A 211 24.84 2.18 16.13
C ARG A 211 25.86 2.16 17.26
N THR A 212 27.11 1.77 17.05
CA THR A 212 28.05 1.55 18.16
C THR A 212 29.24 2.50 18.07
N ASP A 213 29.74 2.89 19.25
CA ASP A 213 30.94 3.71 19.44
C ASP A 213 32.24 2.89 19.36
N SER A 214 32.27 1.76 18.68
CA SER A 214 33.40 0.84 18.64
C SER A 214 34.62 1.34 17.84
N GLY A 215 34.92 2.65 17.86
CA GLY A 215 36.09 3.24 17.19
C GLY A 215 35.90 3.47 15.68
N VAL A 216 34.78 3.10 15.11
CA VAL A 216 34.42 3.38 13.71
C VAL A 216 33.86 4.80 13.62
N THR A 217 34.17 5.53 12.56
CA THR A 217 33.63 6.86 12.31
C THR A 217 32.12 6.77 12.19
N LEU A 218 31.39 7.33 13.13
CA LEU A 218 29.93 7.30 13.14
C LEU A 218 29.39 8.03 11.92
N ILE A 219 28.38 7.44 11.25
CA ILE A 219 27.73 8.02 10.07
C ILE A 219 27.26 9.45 10.36
N GLN A 220 26.64 9.68 11.51
CA GLN A 220 26.19 11.01 11.92
C GLN A 220 27.30 12.07 11.93
N ARG A 221 28.56 11.72 12.20
CA ARG A 221 29.71 12.63 12.22
C ARG A 221 30.23 12.93 10.81
N GLN A 222 29.94 12.08 9.86
CA GLN A 222 30.33 12.26 8.45
C GLN A 222 29.41 13.26 7.73
N MET A 223 28.13 13.36 8.14
CA MET A 223 27.12 14.14 7.42
C MET A 223 27.48 15.61 7.19
N PRO A 224 27.99 16.38 8.17
CA PRO A 224 28.37 17.78 7.92
C PRO A 224 29.44 17.92 6.83
N VAL A 225 30.52 17.13 6.91
CA VAL A 225 31.60 17.15 5.92
C VAL A 225 31.11 16.64 4.57
N PHE A 226 30.30 15.60 4.56
CA PHE A 226 29.75 15.03 3.34
C PHE A 226 28.80 15.98 2.60
N THR A 227 28.10 16.88 3.31
CA THR A 227 27.15 17.83 2.72
C THR A 227 27.72 19.23 2.50
N GLN A 228 28.98 19.53 2.93
CA GLN A 228 29.60 20.81 2.75
C GLN A 228 29.93 21.13 1.27
N GLN A 229 30.16 22.41 0.97
CA GLN A 229 30.57 22.88 -0.37
C GLN A 229 29.58 22.48 -1.49
N ALA A 230 28.31 22.34 -1.19
CA ALA A 230 27.29 22.18 -2.20
C ALA A 230 26.96 23.51 -2.88
N PRO A 231 26.62 23.51 -4.19
CA PRO A 231 25.99 24.66 -4.81
C PRO A 231 24.75 25.08 -4.06
N ALA A 232 24.33 26.34 -4.16
CA ALA A 232 23.11 26.80 -3.49
C ALA A 232 21.90 25.93 -3.88
N TYR A 233 21.22 25.37 -2.89
CA TYR A 233 20.03 24.53 -3.04
C TYR A 233 18.91 24.96 -2.09
N ASP A 234 17.68 24.56 -2.38
CA ASP A 234 16.51 24.93 -1.58
C ASP A 234 16.14 23.82 -0.58
N VAL A 235 16.33 22.57 -0.97
CA VAL A 235 16.00 21.37 -0.19
C VAL A 235 17.03 20.26 -0.47
N LEU A 236 17.37 19.49 0.57
CA LEU A 236 18.12 18.25 0.43
C LEU A 236 17.14 17.09 0.28
N VAL A 237 17.26 16.30 -0.80
CA VAL A 237 16.42 15.14 -1.07
C VAL A 237 17.24 13.87 -0.90
N ALA A 238 16.80 12.99 0.01
CA ALA A 238 17.50 11.75 0.33
C ALA A 238 16.80 10.53 -0.30
N ALA A 239 17.59 9.67 -0.95
CA ALA A 239 17.19 8.35 -1.39
C ALA A 239 17.97 7.30 -0.59
N ASP A 240 17.35 6.79 0.49
CA ASP A 240 17.94 5.86 1.46
C ASP A 240 16.84 4.92 1.98
N GLU A 241 16.38 3.99 1.14
CA GLU A 241 15.38 2.98 1.53
C GLU A 241 15.96 1.93 2.49
N ASN A 242 17.29 1.85 2.58
CA ASN A 242 18.01 0.93 3.47
C ASN A 242 18.32 1.53 4.84
N GLU A 243 17.85 2.76 5.12
CA GLU A 243 18.00 3.47 6.39
C GLU A 243 19.45 3.53 6.90
N VAL A 244 20.42 3.84 6.02
CA VAL A 244 21.84 3.93 6.37
C VAL A 244 22.17 5.28 6.98
N PHE A 245 21.71 6.40 6.37
CA PHE A 245 22.18 7.74 6.73
C PHE A 245 21.09 8.82 6.80
N ALA A 246 19.97 8.65 6.07
CA ALA A 246 19.02 9.75 5.85
C ALA A 246 18.45 10.32 7.16
N SER A 247 18.23 9.48 8.16
CA SER A 247 17.68 9.90 9.47
C SER A 247 18.55 10.91 10.23
N TYR A 248 19.84 11.03 9.87
CA TYR A 248 20.74 12.04 10.46
C TYR A 248 20.67 13.39 9.75
N LEU A 249 20.26 13.43 8.47
CA LEU A 249 20.32 14.62 7.63
C LEU A 249 19.51 15.81 8.18
N PRO A 250 18.29 15.66 8.75
CA PRO A 250 17.52 16.80 9.23
C PRO A 250 18.25 17.68 10.25
N TYR A 251 19.25 17.10 10.94
CA TYR A 251 19.97 17.79 12.05
C TYR A 251 21.47 17.85 11.86
N ARG A 252 22.01 17.30 10.78
CA ARG A 252 23.47 17.14 10.59
C ARG A 252 23.99 17.58 9.23
N THR A 253 23.19 18.29 8.44
CA THR A 253 23.68 18.90 7.19
C THR A 253 24.55 20.11 7.48
N TRP A 254 25.47 20.43 6.55
CA TRP A 254 26.29 21.64 6.63
C TRP A 254 25.42 22.91 6.54
N ASP A 255 24.55 22.99 5.54
CA ASP A 255 23.61 24.08 5.39
C ASP A 255 22.26 23.72 6.05
N PRO A 256 21.65 24.62 6.85
CA PRO A 256 20.37 24.40 7.49
C PRO A 256 19.21 24.53 6.48
N ARG A 257 19.04 23.52 5.66
CA ARG A 257 17.96 23.44 4.65
C ARG A 257 16.98 22.34 5.02
N PRO A 258 15.70 22.45 4.57
CA PRO A 258 14.77 21.37 4.70
C PRO A 258 15.31 20.06 4.11
N VAL A 259 14.95 18.95 4.71
CA VAL A 259 15.26 17.59 4.23
C VAL A 259 13.96 16.89 3.84
N ALA A 260 13.98 16.17 2.72
CA ALA A 260 12.84 15.43 2.21
C ALA A 260 13.28 14.10 1.59
N GLY A 261 12.33 13.23 1.26
CA GLY A 261 12.62 11.90 0.69
C GLY A 261 12.54 10.80 1.74
N SER A 262 13.63 10.07 1.99
CA SER A 262 13.65 9.00 2.98
C SER A 262 13.66 9.50 4.44
N ALA A 263 13.89 10.80 4.67
CA ALA A 263 13.83 11.44 5.98
C ALA A 263 13.32 12.88 5.88
N GLY A 264 13.04 13.49 7.03
CA GLY A 264 12.44 14.83 7.10
C GLY A 264 10.99 14.80 6.63
N LEU A 265 10.67 15.35 5.47
CA LEU A 265 9.36 15.24 4.84
C LEU A 265 9.30 13.97 3.97
N VAL A 266 8.60 12.96 4.45
CA VAL A 266 8.57 11.62 3.85
C VAL A 266 7.23 11.35 3.15
N PRO A 267 7.23 10.93 1.86
CA PRO A 267 6.03 10.52 1.16
C PRO A 267 5.63 9.09 1.57
N LYS A 268 4.38 8.90 1.99
CA LYS A 268 3.84 7.60 2.42
C LYS A 268 2.43 7.37 1.90
N SER A 269 2.04 6.12 1.72
CA SER A 269 0.64 5.77 1.44
C SER A 269 -0.25 5.90 2.67
N TRP A 270 0.30 5.72 3.86
CA TRP A 270 -0.38 5.84 5.14
C TRP A 270 0.61 6.15 6.25
N ASP A 271 0.15 6.86 7.26
CA ASP A 271 0.89 7.11 8.49
C ASP A 271 -0.07 7.18 9.68
N ALA A 272 0.42 6.77 10.85
CA ALA A 272 -0.34 6.85 12.10
C ALA A 272 -0.66 8.28 12.54
N ALA A 273 -0.03 9.27 11.94
CA ALA A 273 -0.33 10.69 12.15
C ALA A 273 -1.57 11.16 11.36
N GLN A 274 -2.16 10.31 10.50
CA GLN A 274 -3.39 10.64 9.79
C GLN A 274 -4.57 10.69 10.77
N ASP A 275 -5.17 11.87 10.90
CA ASP A 275 -6.25 12.15 11.86
C ASP A 275 -7.58 12.56 11.19
N GLN A 276 -7.58 12.76 9.89
CA GLN A 276 -8.75 13.22 9.13
C GLN A 276 -9.57 12.07 8.55
N TRP A 277 -10.78 12.38 8.08
CA TRP A 277 -11.68 11.49 7.34
C TRP A 277 -11.99 10.16 8.04
N GLY A 278 -12.08 10.18 9.38
CA GLY A 278 -12.36 8.99 10.19
C GLY A 278 -11.15 8.12 10.50
N ALA A 279 -9.94 8.53 10.11
CA ALA A 279 -8.71 7.77 10.33
C ALA A 279 -8.43 7.51 11.83
N VAL A 280 -8.76 8.45 12.71
CA VAL A 280 -8.60 8.29 14.17
C VAL A 280 -9.37 7.06 14.69
N GLN A 281 -10.60 6.85 14.22
CA GLN A 281 -11.41 5.69 14.64
C GLN A 281 -10.77 4.39 14.15
N MET A 282 -10.30 4.36 12.92
CA MET A 282 -9.60 3.22 12.34
C MET A 282 -8.32 2.90 13.12
N GLN A 283 -7.51 3.92 13.40
CA GLN A 283 -6.26 3.80 14.17
C GLN A 283 -6.51 3.29 15.58
N ASN A 284 -7.53 3.80 16.28
CA ASN A 284 -7.89 3.36 17.63
C ASN A 284 -8.34 1.90 17.66
N ARG A 285 -9.12 1.46 16.67
CA ARG A 285 -9.51 0.05 16.53
C ARG A 285 -8.29 -0.83 16.31
N PHE A 286 -7.42 -0.43 15.38
CA PHE A 286 -6.18 -1.16 15.10
C PHE A 286 -5.26 -1.24 16.32
N LEU A 287 -5.04 -0.12 17.01
CA LEU A 287 -4.22 -0.05 18.22
C LEU A 287 -4.77 -0.96 19.34
N LYS A 288 -6.11 -0.98 19.52
CA LYS A 288 -6.75 -1.84 20.51
C LYS A 288 -6.53 -3.34 20.22
N LEU A 289 -6.54 -3.75 18.96
CA LEU A 289 -6.37 -5.14 18.55
C LEU A 289 -4.91 -5.60 18.54
N ASN A 290 -3.98 -4.70 18.20
CA ASN A 290 -2.59 -5.06 17.90
C ASN A 290 -1.56 -4.45 18.86
N SER A 291 -1.97 -3.61 19.82
CA SER A 291 -1.09 -2.91 20.79
C SER A 291 0.04 -2.10 20.14
N ARG A 292 -0.13 -1.70 18.88
CA ARG A 292 0.79 -0.89 18.09
C ARG A 292 0.05 -0.01 17.09
N ARG A 293 0.74 0.99 16.57
CA ARG A 293 0.21 1.86 15.52
C ARG A 293 0.16 1.11 14.18
N MET A 294 -0.80 1.51 13.35
CA MET A 294 -1.00 0.99 11.99
C MET A 294 0.07 1.53 11.05
N THR A 295 0.77 0.63 10.36
CA THR A 295 1.79 0.98 9.35
C THR A 295 1.16 1.20 7.98
N ALA A 296 1.97 1.66 7.01
CA ALA A 296 1.56 1.75 5.61
C ALA A 296 1.23 0.37 5.03
N LEU A 297 1.99 -0.67 5.38
CA LEU A 297 1.76 -2.04 4.93
C LEU A 297 0.46 -2.62 5.50
N ASP A 298 0.16 -2.38 6.79
CA ASP A 298 -1.12 -2.77 7.38
C ASP A 298 -2.30 -2.13 6.65
N MET A 299 -2.21 -0.83 6.33
CA MET A 299 -3.27 -0.14 5.61
C MET A 299 -3.43 -0.61 4.17
N GLN A 300 -2.34 -0.97 3.50
CA GLN A 300 -2.37 -1.55 2.15
C GLN A 300 -3.03 -2.93 2.16
N ALA A 301 -2.68 -3.79 3.12
CA ALA A 301 -3.28 -5.11 3.28
C ALA A 301 -4.77 -5.02 3.70
N TRP A 302 -5.11 -4.08 4.60
CA TRP A 302 -6.50 -3.78 4.93
C TRP A 302 -7.28 -3.34 3.69
N THR A 303 -6.72 -2.41 2.91
CA THR A 303 -7.37 -1.92 1.68
C THR A 303 -7.57 -3.05 0.67
N ALA A 304 -6.58 -3.93 0.50
CA ALA A 304 -6.66 -5.08 -0.39
C ALA A 304 -7.84 -6.00 -0.02
N ALA A 305 -7.93 -6.40 1.25
CA ALA A 305 -9.02 -7.26 1.72
C ALA A 305 -10.39 -6.56 1.66
N ARG A 306 -10.43 -5.24 1.91
CA ARG A 306 -11.66 -4.44 1.79
C ARG A 306 -12.13 -4.27 0.33
N MET A 307 -11.19 -4.17 -0.63
CA MET A 307 -11.53 -4.16 -2.06
C MET A 307 -12.26 -5.44 -2.45
N ILE A 308 -11.78 -6.59 -2.00
CA ILE A 308 -12.44 -7.88 -2.23
C ILE A 308 -13.84 -7.87 -1.58
N GLY A 309 -13.95 -7.48 -0.32
CA GLY A 309 -15.22 -7.43 0.40
C GLY A 309 -16.25 -6.51 -0.24
N GLU A 310 -15.84 -5.30 -0.67
CA GLU A 310 -16.72 -4.37 -1.38
C GLU A 310 -17.18 -4.95 -2.71
N ALA A 311 -16.27 -5.53 -3.51
CA ALA A 311 -16.62 -6.10 -4.79
C ALA A 311 -17.58 -7.31 -4.64
N VAL A 312 -17.26 -8.26 -3.77
CA VAL A 312 -18.11 -9.42 -3.48
C VAL A 312 -19.51 -8.98 -3.05
N SER A 313 -19.59 -7.98 -2.16
CA SER A 313 -20.89 -7.45 -1.69
C SER A 313 -21.70 -6.81 -2.81
N ARG A 314 -21.05 -6.15 -3.77
CA ARG A 314 -21.71 -5.48 -4.90
C ARG A 314 -22.20 -6.46 -5.97
N VAL A 315 -21.37 -7.46 -6.30
CA VAL A 315 -21.73 -8.45 -7.34
C VAL A 315 -22.48 -9.66 -6.78
N ASN A 316 -22.54 -9.77 -5.46
CA ASN A 316 -23.11 -10.93 -4.73
C ASN A 316 -22.57 -12.27 -5.25
N SER A 317 -21.25 -12.35 -5.47
CA SER A 317 -20.57 -13.53 -6.00
C SER A 317 -19.16 -13.66 -5.40
N GLY A 318 -18.74 -14.87 -5.08
CA GLY A 318 -17.36 -15.22 -4.71
C GLY A 318 -16.50 -15.64 -5.91
N ASP A 319 -17.07 -15.68 -7.12
CA ASP A 319 -16.31 -16.00 -8.33
C ASP A 319 -15.27 -14.93 -8.62
N HIS A 320 -13.99 -15.32 -8.56
CA HIS A 320 -12.86 -14.39 -8.67
C HIS A 320 -12.79 -13.66 -10.03
N LYS A 321 -13.30 -14.28 -11.11
CA LYS A 321 -13.37 -13.61 -12.41
C LYS A 321 -14.41 -12.48 -12.38
N THR A 322 -15.61 -12.76 -11.91
CA THR A 322 -16.70 -11.77 -11.76
C THR A 322 -16.26 -10.60 -10.86
N VAL A 323 -15.60 -10.91 -9.75
CA VAL A 323 -15.07 -9.89 -8.81
C VAL A 323 -13.98 -9.05 -9.48
N LEU A 324 -13.05 -9.67 -10.20
CA LEU A 324 -11.99 -8.96 -10.91
C LEU A 324 -12.56 -8.04 -12.01
N ASP A 325 -13.55 -8.50 -12.76
CA ASP A 325 -14.20 -7.70 -13.81
C ASP A 325 -14.90 -6.48 -13.19
N PHE A 326 -15.57 -6.63 -12.03
CA PHE A 326 -16.14 -5.50 -11.30
C PHE A 326 -15.06 -4.54 -10.79
N LEU A 327 -13.96 -5.04 -10.20
CA LEU A 327 -12.86 -4.21 -9.71
C LEU A 327 -12.23 -3.36 -10.83
N LYS A 328 -12.16 -3.88 -12.05
CA LYS A 328 -11.67 -3.16 -13.25
C LYS A 328 -12.70 -2.17 -13.81
N GLY A 329 -13.96 -2.32 -13.44
CA GLY A 329 -15.06 -1.53 -13.97
C GLY A 329 -15.12 -0.10 -13.43
N PRO A 330 -15.88 0.78 -14.07
CA PRO A 330 -16.02 2.17 -13.68
C PRO A 330 -16.81 2.36 -12.39
N ASP A 331 -17.61 1.38 -11.99
CA ASP A 331 -18.48 1.45 -10.81
C ASP A 331 -17.73 1.09 -9.53
N PHE A 332 -16.52 0.55 -9.65
CA PHE A 332 -15.70 0.24 -8.49
C PHE A 332 -15.08 1.49 -7.89
N SER A 333 -15.31 1.67 -6.60
CA SER A 333 -14.55 2.63 -5.78
C SER A 333 -14.57 2.20 -4.32
N ILE A 334 -13.49 2.51 -3.61
CA ILE A 334 -13.37 2.22 -2.18
C ILE A 334 -12.99 3.48 -1.38
N ALA A 335 -13.57 3.63 -0.21
CA ALA A 335 -13.11 4.61 0.78
C ALA A 335 -12.04 3.96 1.66
N ALA A 336 -10.92 4.66 1.86
CA ALA A 336 -9.80 4.18 2.67
C ALA A 336 -9.25 5.28 3.57
N PHE A 337 -10.11 6.10 4.15
CA PHE A 337 -9.76 7.18 5.10
C PHE A 337 -8.75 8.20 4.53
N LYS A 338 -8.80 8.44 3.20
CA LYS A 338 -7.86 9.32 2.47
C LYS A 338 -8.54 10.53 1.84
N GLY A 339 -9.77 10.88 2.27
CA GLY A 339 -10.50 12.07 1.83
C GLY A 339 -11.18 11.95 0.48
N GLN A 340 -10.94 10.91 -0.28
CA GLN A 340 -11.53 10.67 -1.59
C GLN A 340 -11.73 9.19 -1.88
N ARG A 341 -12.55 8.88 -2.88
CA ARG A 341 -12.76 7.52 -3.35
C ARG A 341 -11.56 7.06 -4.18
N LEU A 342 -11.09 5.85 -3.91
CA LEU A 342 -9.99 5.23 -4.63
C LEU A 342 -10.54 4.31 -5.70
N THR A 343 -9.96 4.36 -6.91
CA THR A 343 -10.37 3.56 -8.07
C THR A 343 -9.15 2.87 -8.68
N LEU A 344 -9.35 1.88 -9.56
CA LEU A 344 -8.24 1.25 -10.27
C LEU A 344 -7.96 1.95 -11.61
N ARG A 345 -6.69 1.98 -11.99
CA ARG A 345 -6.24 2.30 -13.35
C ARG A 345 -6.46 1.09 -14.24
N ALA A 346 -7.23 1.24 -15.32
CA ALA A 346 -7.53 0.13 -16.19
C ALA A 346 -6.30 -0.38 -16.98
N TRP A 347 -5.26 0.47 -17.18
CA TRP A 347 -4.11 0.13 -18.01
C TRP A 347 -2.99 -0.65 -17.28
N ASN A 348 -2.94 -0.60 -15.95
CA ASN A 348 -1.90 -1.30 -15.17
C ASN A 348 -2.36 -1.81 -13.81
N LEU A 349 -3.65 -1.78 -13.53
CA LEU A 349 -4.30 -2.26 -12.30
C LEU A 349 -3.73 -1.64 -11.01
N GLN A 350 -3.16 -0.43 -11.09
CA GLN A 350 -2.71 0.33 -9.92
C GLN A 350 -3.90 1.05 -9.26
N LEU A 351 -4.04 0.90 -7.96
CA LEU A 351 -4.98 1.67 -7.16
C LEU A 351 -4.56 3.15 -7.15
N ARG A 352 -5.46 4.03 -7.65
CA ARG A 352 -5.31 5.48 -7.51
C ARG A 352 -5.47 5.84 -6.04
N GLN A 353 -4.50 6.50 -5.48
CA GLN A 353 -4.54 6.94 -4.09
C GLN A 353 -3.69 8.18 -3.87
N PRO A 354 -4.09 9.06 -2.95
CA PRO A 354 -3.27 10.19 -2.57
C PRO A 354 -2.05 9.72 -1.78
N ILE A 355 -1.00 10.52 -1.81
CA ILE A 355 0.24 10.31 -1.06
C ILE A 355 0.30 11.33 0.07
N LEU A 356 0.45 10.83 1.29
CA LEU A 356 0.65 11.64 2.48
C LEU A 356 2.11 12.10 2.56
N LEU A 357 2.33 13.36 2.88
CA LEU A 357 3.65 13.91 3.17
C LEU A 357 3.74 14.14 4.68
N VAL A 358 4.60 13.40 5.35
CA VAL A 358 4.64 13.34 6.81
C VAL A 358 6.02 13.71 7.36
N ASP A 359 6.06 14.31 8.54
CA ASP A 359 7.30 14.67 9.23
C ASP A 359 7.60 13.77 10.45
N GLY A 360 6.88 12.65 10.56
CA GLY A 360 6.95 11.71 11.69
C GLY A 360 5.99 12.02 12.84
N ARG A 361 5.36 13.20 12.88
CA ARG A 361 4.38 13.59 13.90
C ARG A 361 3.02 13.97 13.34
N MET A 362 3.00 14.54 12.14
CA MET A 362 1.79 15.02 11.50
C MET A 362 1.82 14.79 10.00
N VAL A 363 0.65 14.78 9.39
CA VAL A 363 0.50 14.91 7.95
C VAL A 363 0.62 16.39 7.59
N VAL A 364 1.74 16.74 6.96
CA VAL A 364 2.05 18.11 6.56
C VAL A 364 1.23 18.54 5.35
N SER A 365 1.04 17.62 4.40
CA SER A 365 0.26 17.83 3.17
C SER A 365 -0.16 16.50 2.57
N VAL A 366 -1.07 16.56 1.61
CA VAL A 366 -1.54 15.40 0.84
C VAL A 366 -1.44 15.71 -0.64
N SER A 367 -0.73 14.89 -1.40
CA SER A 367 -0.62 15.02 -2.86
C SER A 367 -1.64 14.12 -3.58
N PRO A 368 -2.19 14.56 -4.72
CA PRO A 368 -1.76 15.69 -5.57
C PRO A 368 -1.95 17.05 -4.92
N GLN A 369 -1.01 17.96 -5.18
CA GLN A 369 -1.11 19.34 -4.71
C GLN A 369 -2.03 20.17 -5.61
N GLU A 370 -2.59 21.24 -5.07
CA GLU A 370 -3.39 22.18 -5.82
C GLU A 370 -2.64 22.75 -7.03
N GLY A 371 -3.31 22.82 -8.17
CA GLY A 371 -2.73 23.28 -9.43
C GLY A 371 -2.14 22.20 -10.32
N PHE A 372 -2.00 20.96 -9.83
CA PHE A 372 -1.59 19.82 -10.66
C PHE A 372 -2.84 19.09 -11.19
N LEU A 373 -3.36 19.59 -12.32
CA LEU A 373 -4.61 19.11 -12.90
C LEU A 373 -4.37 17.92 -13.84
N HIS A 374 -5.40 17.07 -13.99
CA HIS A 374 -5.45 15.97 -14.94
C HIS A 374 -6.87 15.81 -15.52
N GLN A 375 -6.98 15.37 -16.78
CA GLN A 375 -8.27 15.31 -17.49
C GLN A 375 -9.24 14.29 -16.90
N VAL A 376 -8.74 13.17 -16.33
CA VAL A 376 -9.56 12.08 -15.80
C VAL A 376 -9.59 12.10 -14.27
N SER A 377 -8.42 12.14 -13.64
CA SER A 377 -8.28 12.14 -12.19
C SER A 377 -6.96 12.79 -11.80
N GLU A 378 -6.99 13.74 -10.87
CA GLU A 378 -5.75 14.35 -10.35
C GLU A 378 -4.77 13.30 -9.78
N LEU A 379 -5.28 12.16 -9.30
CA LEU A 379 -4.47 11.03 -8.85
C LEU A 379 -3.62 10.40 -9.97
N ASP A 380 -3.96 10.63 -11.24
CA ASP A 380 -3.18 10.17 -12.38
C ASP A 380 -1.96 11.07 -12.69
N THR A 381 -1.82 12.20 -11.97
CA THR A 381 -0.59 12.98 -11.94
C THR A 381 0.54 12.30 -11.15
N LEU A 382 0.25 11.23 -10.41
CA LEU A 382 1.20 10.48 -9.57
C LEU A 382 1.55 9.14 -10.25
N GLY A 383 2.83 8.90 -10.51
CA GLY A 383 3.33 7.71 -11.21
C GLY A 383 3.16 7.79 -12.72
N ALA A 384 3.28 6.66 -13.41
CA ALA A 384 3.11 6.61 -14.86
C ALA A 384 1.64 6.73 -15.25
N ASP A 385 1.32 7.71 -16.07
CA ASP A 385 -0.01 7.90 -16.65
C ASP A 385 -0.20 7.01 -17.90
N ARG A 386 -1.45 6.92 -18.39
CA ARG A 386 -1.81 6.09 -19.54
C ARG A 386 -0.94 6.31 -20.79
N PRO A 387 -0.60 7.54 -21.20
CA PRO A 387 0.30 7.75 -22.34
C PRO A 387 1.76 7.34 -22.09
N GLU A 388 2.17 7.26 -20.83
CA GLU A 388 3.56 6.96 -20.43
C GLU A 388 3.78 5.47 -20.18
N THR A 389 2.71 4.69 -19.96
CA THR A 389 2.82 3.29 -19.51
C THR A 389 3.40 2.38 -20.60
N ARG A 390 4.27 1.47 -20.14
CA ARG A 390 4.81 0.36 -20.94
C ARG A 390 4.08 -0.96 -20.65
N CYS A 391 3.10 -0.94 -19.74
CA CYS A 391 2.28 -2.11 -19.45
C CYS A 391 1.37 -2.44 -20.62
N LYS A 392 1.38 -3.71 -21.01
CA LYS A 392 0.54 -4.25 -22.09
C LYS A 392 -0.31 -5.37 -21.51
N LEU A 393 -1.39 -5.01 -20.83
CA LEU A 393 -2.39 -5.98 -20.42
C LEU A 393 -3.21 -6.45 -21.62
N PRO A 394 -3.62 -7.75 -21.68
CA PRO A 394 -4.48 -8.29 -22.71
C PRO A 394 -5.88 -7.68 -22.70
#